data_4a05cebccf4178b2cf635a1c6ccdc6a3
#
_entry.id   4a05cebccf4178b2cf635a1c6ccdc6a3
#
_cell.length_a   1.000
_cell.length_b   1.000
_cell.length_c   1.000
_cell.angle_alpha   90.00
_cell.angle_beta   90.00
_cell.angle_gamma   90.00
#
_symmetry.space_group_name_H-M   'P 1'
#
loop_
_entity.id
_entity.type
_entity.pdbx_description
1 polymer ?
#
loop_
_entity_poly.entity_id
_entity_poly.type
_entity_poly.pdbx_seq_one_letter_code
_entity_poly.pdbx_strand_id
1 'polypeptide(L)'
;ILVGNADYPTPQIADTSRRFRQLGLGYANLGALLMALGLPYDSVAGRTWAAALTSLMTGHAYATSARTAARMGPFAGFDDNREHMLRVLQQHREAAAKIDEDIVPAELLGAAQWSWDEACELGERYGVRNSQATVLAPTGTIGLMMDCDTTGVEPDLALTKAKKLVGGGTMFIVNQTIPRALRKLGYRDPQIDAIVSYIDEHKTIVDAPELDPSHLPVFACSMGDNPIHYMGHVTMMAAVQPFISGAISKTVNLPEEVTVEDVEHVHLESWRLGLKAVALYRDNCKVAQPLSTQKKASDLVDGPGTPATMVERIVETVIVQEPVRQKLPRTRNAKTFSFRVADCHGYVTIGEYDDGRPGEMFLQVAKGGSTLAGIMDAFAITVSHGLQYGVPLEAFVDMFSNMRFEPAGMTDDPDIRIATSLVDYIFRKLAVEYMPLDKREAMGILTVGERMQPTLPGVEEQAAETNSGKELPLADQAPSAALNPAPPSRPTHTPRSRVGDVLCPNCGDIMQRAGSCHACPSCGSTSGCS
;
A
#
# COMPACT_ATOMS: atom_id res chain seq x y z
N ILE A 1 -25.72 -4.09 8.24
CA ILE A 1 -25.86 -2.61 8.25
C ILE A 1 -24.87 -1.99 7.24
N LEU A 2 -23.54 -2.16 7.41
CA LEU A 2 -22.53 -1.51 6.56
C LEU A 2 -22.75 -1.73 5.06
N VAL A 3 -22.89 -2.97 4.59
CA VAL A 3 -23.11 -3.28 3.16
C VAL A 3 -24.34 -2.57 2.57
N GLY A 4 -25.40 -2.38 3.37
CA GLY A 4 -26.62 -1.71 2.92
C GLY A 4 -26.51 -0.19 2.84
N ASN A 5 -25.67 0.41 3.71
CA ASN A 5 -25.56 1.87 3.87
C ASN A 5 -24.28 2.45 3.28
N ALA A 6 -23.37 1.61 2.79
CA ALA A 6 -22.12 2.07 2.18
C ALA A 6 -22.38 2.70 0.80
N ASP A 7 -21.61 3.73 0.49
CA ASP A 7 -21.47 4.26 -0.86
C ASP A 7 -20.40 3.47 -1.60
N TYR A 8 -20.62 3.23 -2.87
CA TYR A 8 -19.74 2.44 -3.72
C TYR A 8 -19.25 3.26 -4.92
N PRO A 9 -18.02 3.03 -5.38
CA PRO A 9 -17.40 3.88 -6.41
C PRO A 9 -18.07 3.79 -7.78
N THR A 10 -18.75 2.67 -8.09
CA THR A 10 -19.48 2.49 -9.34
C THR A 10 -20.83 1.81 -9.11
N PRO A 11 -21.82 2.03 -9.99
CA PRO A 11 -23.13 1.36 -9.91
C PRO A 11 -23.04 -0.17 -9.95
N GLN A 12 -22.11 -0.73 -10.74
CA GLN A 12 -21.91 -2.17 -10.88
C GLN A 12 -21.39 -2.79 -9.58
N ILE A 13 -20.43 -2.12 -8.91
CA ILE A 13 -19.92 -2.55 -7.60
C ILE A 13 -21.04 -2.45 -6.56
N ALA A 14 -21.83 -1.36 -6.58
CA ALA A 14 -22.97 -1.17 -5.69
C ALA A 14 -24.00 -2.30 -5.83
N ASP A 15 -24.40 -2.63 -7.05
CA ASP A 15 -25.36 -3.72 -7.32
C ASP A 15 -24.82 -5.06 -6.83
N THR A 16 -23.60 -5.43 -7.24
CA THR A 16 -22.97 -6.70 -6.85
C THR A 16 -22.82 -6.80 -5.33
N SER A 17 -22.33 -5.73 -4.68
CA SER A 17 -22.13 -5.73 -3.23
C SER A 17 -23.45 -5.89 -2.47
N ARG A 18 -24.53 -5.22 -2.91
CA ARG A 18 -25.85 -5.32 -2.28
C ARG A 18 -26.52 -6.67 -2.54
N ARG A 19 -26.35 -7.24 -3.74
CA ARG A 19 -26.92 -8.55 -4.11
C ARG A 19 -26.24 -9.71 -3.39
N PHE A 20 -24.91 -9.71 -3.27
CA PHE A 20 -24.15 -10.83 -2.73
C PHE A 20 -23.71 -10.62 -1.28
N ARG A 21 -23.68 -9.39 -0.76
CA ARG A 21 -23.41 -9.01 0.63
C ARG A 21 -22.13 -9.64 1.17
N GLN A 22 -21.05 -9.58 0.38
CA GLN A 22 -19.74 -10.12 0.72
C GLN A 22 -19.13 -9.37 1.91
N LEU A 23 -18.52 -10.14 2.82
CA LEU A 23 -17.77 -9.63 3.97
C LEU A 23 -16.33 -10.12 3.90
N GLY A 24 -15.45 -9.44 4.63
CA GLY A 24 -14.05 -9.78 4.78
C GLY A 24 -13.66 -9.81 6.25
N LEU A 25 -14.22 -10.75 7.03
CA LEU A 25 -13.81 -10.98 8.42
C LEU A 25 -12.51 -11.78 8.45
N GLY A 26 -11.57 -11.38 9.29
CA GLY A 26 -10.28 -12.04 9.45
C GLY A 26 -9.69 -11.74 10.82
N TYR A 27 -8.56 -12.34 11.09
CA TYR A 27 -7.77 -12.11 12.30
C TYR A 27 -6.39 -11.54 11.97
N ALA A 28 -5.71 -11.04 13.00
CA ALA A 28 -4.30 -10.67 12.98
C ALA A 28 -3.57 -11.38 14.11
N ASN A 29 -2.24 -11.26 14.12
CA ASN A 29 -1.40 -11.70 15.24
C ASN A 29 -1.27 -13.23 15.43
N LEU A 30 -1.50 -14.01 14.37
CA LEU A 30 -1.35 -15.48 14.44
C LEU A 30 0.08 -15.89 14.79
N GLY A 31 1.08 -15.30 14.13
CA GLY A 31 2.48 -15.63 14.37
C GLY A 31 2.90 -15.41 15.81
N ALA A 32 2.50 -14.27 16.41
CA ALA A 32 2.75 -13.99 17.82
C ALA A 32 2.02 -14.95 18.76
N LEU A 33 0.79 -15.36 18.44
CA LEU A 33 0.07 -16.35 19.22
C LEU A 33 0.80 -17.69 19.23
N LEU A 34 1.22 -18.19 18.08
CA LEU A 34 1.96 -19.46 17.99
C LEU A 34 3.28 -19.40 18.76
N MET A 35 4.04 -18.31 18.59
CA MET A 35 5.26 -18.06 19.37
C MET A 35 4.97 -18.07 20.87
N ALA A 36 3.94 -17.36 21.34
CA ALA A 36 3.54 -17.30 22.75
C ALA A 36 3.13 -18.66 23.34
N LEU A 37 2.65 -19.57 22.49
CA LEU A 37 2.33 -20.95 22.84
C LEU A 37 3.55 -21.88 22.81
N GLY A 38 4.72 -21.39 22.38
CA GLY A 38 5.93 -22.19 22.19
C GLY A 38 5.86 -23.11 20.97
N LEU A 39 5.04 -22.75 19.98
CA LEU A 39 4.84 -23.54 18.75
C LEU A 39 5.58 -22.90 17.57
N PRO A 40 6.47 -23.65 16.88
CA PRO A 40 7.04 -23.14 15.63
C PRO A 40 5.96 -22.87 14.59
N TYR A 41 6.07 -21.75 13.90
CA TYR A 41 5.15 -21.39 12.82
C TYR A 41 5.13 -22.46 11.71
N ASP A 42 6.29 -22.94 11.29
CA ASP A 42 6.43 -24.05 10.34
C ASP A 42 6.51 -25.40 11.06
N SER A 43 5.41 -25.76 11.72
CA SER A 43 5.26 -27.08 12.35
C SER A 43 3.85 -27.62 12.12
N VAL A 44 3.69 -28.93 12.28
CA VAL A 44 2.35 -29.56 12.23
C VAL A 44 1.45 -28.94 13.29
N ALA A 45 1.95 -28.76 14.51
CA ALA A 45 1.18 -28.17 15.61
C ALA A 45 0.77 -26.72 15.30
N GLY A 46 1.69 -25.88 14.82
CA GLY A 46 1.39 -24.50 14.41
C GLY A 46 0.30 -24.42 13.36
N ARG A 47 0.40 -25.25 12.32
CA ARG A 47 -0.60 -25.32 11.24
C ARG A 47 -1.95 -25.83 11.72
N THR A 48 -1.99 -26.83 12.60
CA THR A 48 -3.24 -27.37 13.16
C THR A 48 -3.96 -26.33 14.04
N TRP A 49 -3.22 -25.58 14.86
CA TRP A 49 -3.77 -24.46 15.62
C TRP A 49 -4.36 -23.37 14.71
N ALA A 50 -3.63 -23.00 13.68
CA ALA A 50 -4.11 -22.03 12.69
C ALA A 50 -5.39 -22.52 11.99
N ALA A 51 -5.44 -23.79 11.60
CA ALA A 51 -6.62 -24.42 11.00
C ALA A 51 -7.82 -24.38 11.95
N ALA A 52 -7.66 -24.78 13.20
CA ALA A 52 -8.74 -24.80 14.18
C ALA A 52 -9.33 -23.40 14.46
N LEU A 53 -8.47 -22.38 14.64
CA LEU A 53 -8.89 -20.99 14.84
C LEU A 53 -9.63 -20.45 13.62
N THR A 54 -9.12 -20.71 12.43
CA THR A 54 -9.73 -20.27 11.16
C THR A 54 -11.07 -20.97 10.94
N SER A 55 -11.14 -22.25 11.25
CA SER A 55 -12.36 -23.08 11.18
C SER A 55 -13.45 -22.51 12.11
N LEU A 56 -13.11 -22.23 13.37
CA LEU A 56 -14.05 -21.64 14.34
C LEU A 56 -14.56 -20.27 13.87
N MET A 57 -13.65 -19.39 13.44
CA MET A 57 -14.01 -18.04 12.97
C MET A 57 -15.02 -18.11 11.82
N THR A 58 -14.73 -18.91 10.81
CA THR A 58 -15.56 -18.98 9.60
C THR A 58 -16.85 -19.74 9.84
N GLY A 59 -16.82 -20.84 10.59
CA GLY A 59 -18.01 -21.59 10.97
C GLY A 59 -19.00 -20.71 11.73
N HIS A 60 -18.52 -19.99 12.75
CA HIS A 60 -19.36 -19.07 13.53
C HIS A 60 -19.87 -17.90 12.67
N ALA A 61 -19.06 -17.36 11.75
CA ALA A 61 -19.50 -16.31 10.83
C ALA A 61 -20.64 -16.80 9.93
N TYR A 62 -20.57 -18.00 9.38
CA TYR A 62 -21.65 -18.55 8.55
C TYR A 62 -22.87 -18.99 9.36
N ALA A 63 -22.71 -19.55 10.55
CA ALA A 63 -23.83 -19.80 11.46
C ALA A 63 -24.59 -18.49 11.78
N THR A 64 -23.86 -17.42 12.08
CA THR A 64 -24.45 -16.09 12.29
C THR A 64 -25.11 -15.53 11.04
N SER A 65 -24.49 -15.73 9.87
CA SER A 65 -25.05 -15.34 8.58
C SER A 65 -26.38 -16.07 8.29
N ALA A 66 -26.47 -17.35 8.62
CA ALA A 66 -27.68 -18.15 8.48
C ALA A 66 -28.77 -17.73 9.49
N ARG A 67 -28.41 -17.48 10.75
CA ARG A 67 -29.36 -16.91 11.74
C ARG A 67 -29.91 -15.54 11.28
N THR A 68 -29.06 -14.74 10.64
CA THR A 68 -29.46 -13.44 10.07
C THR A 68 -30.38 -13.64 8.88
N ALA A 69 -30.11 -14.63 8.02
CA ALA A 69 -30.95 -14.99 6.88
C ALA A 69 -32.34 -15.46 7.31
N ALA A 70 -32.45 -16.18 8.42
CA ALA A 70 -33.73 -16.61 8.99
C ALA A 70 -34.67 -15.43 9.31
N ARG A 71 -34.13 -14.24 9.60
CA ARG A 71 -34.91 -13.04 9.92
C ARG A 71 -35.06 -12.07 8.77
N MET A 72 -34.07 -11.96 7.91
CA MET A 72 -33.94 -10.90 6.89
C MET A 72 -33.91 -11.45 5.45
N GLY A 73 -34.06 -12.75 5.28
CA GLY A 73 -33.84 -13.45 4.01
C GLY A 73 -32.36 -13.64 3.69
N PRO A 74 -32.04 -14.59 2.82
CA PRO A 74 -30.69 -14.81 2.33
C PRO A 74 -30.20 -13.63 1.47
N PHE A 75 -28.97 -13.68 0.96
CA PHE A 75 -28.50 -12.71 -0.03
C PHE A 75 -29.30 -12.88 -1.35
N ALA A 76 -29.49 -11.81 -2.12
CA ALA A 76 -30.43 -11.80 -3.26
C ALA A 76 -30.09 -12.81 -4.37
N GLY A 77 -28.82 -13.14 -4.55
CA GLY A 77 -28.39 -14.18 -5.50
C GLY A 77 -28.36 -15.60 -4.95
N PHE A 78 -28.92 -15.85 -3.75
CA PHE A 78 -28.81 -17.15 -3.08
C PHE A 78 -29.54 -18.25 -3.82
N ASP A 79 -30.77 -18.00 -4.27
CA ASP A 79 -31.59 -19.05 -4.89
C ASP A 79 -30.96 -19.58 -6.19
N ASP A 80 -30.36 -18.71 -6.99
CA ASP A 80 -29.61 -19.06 -8.21
C ASP A 80 -28.33 -19.87 -7.90
N ASN A 81 -27.79 -19.75 -6.69
CA ASN A 81 -26.52 -20.35 -6.26
C ASN A 81 -26.69 -21.33 -5.10
N ARG A 82 -27.92 -21.69 -4.74
CA ARG A 82 -28.24 -22.46 -3.54
C ARG A 82 -27.43 -23.75 -3.42
N GLU A 83 -27.45 -24.58 -4.45
CA GLU A 83 -26.74 -25.86 -4.44
C GLU A 83 -25.24 -25.68 -4.27
N HIS A 84 -24.66 -24.73 -4.99
CA HIS A 84 -23.22 -24.46 -4.93
C HIS A 84 -22.83 -23.90 -3.56
N MET A 85 -23.62 -23.02 -2.98
CA MET A 85 -23.36 -22.42 -1.67
C MET A 85 -23.43 -23.46 -0.56
N LEU A 86 -24.46 -24.31 -0.56
CA LEU A 86 -24.61 -25.37 0.44
C LEU A 86 -23.49 -26.41 0.33
N ARG A 87 -23.07 -26.76 -0.90
CA ARG A 87 -21.92 -27.65 -1.13
C ARG A 87 -20.64 -27.06 -0.54
N VAL A 88 -20.41 -25.75 -0.68
CA VAL A 88 -19.23 -25.07 -0.10
C VAL A 88 -19.27 -25.13 1.43
N LEU A 89 -20.41 -24.86 2.06
CA LEU A 89 -20.56 -25.01 3.52
C LEU A 89 -20.24 -26.44 3.99
N GLN A 90 -20.74 -27.44 3.27
CA GLN A 90 -20.46 -28.84 3.56
C GLN A 90 -18.95 -29.17 3.39
N GLN A 91 -18.28 -28.68 2.35
CA GLN A 91 -16.84 -28.86 2.19
C GLN A 91 -16.02 -28.29 3.35
N HIS A 92 -16.40 -27.11 3.85
CA HIS A 92 -15.77 -26.52 5.03
C HIS A 92 -15.98 -27.39 6.28
N ARG A 93 -17.20 -27.90 6.48
CA ARG A 93 -17.53 -28.82 7.56
C ARG A 93 -16.70 -30.09 7.51
N GLU A 94 -16.58 -30.72 6.33
CA GLU A 94 -15.78 -31.92 6.11
C GLU A 94 -14.28 -31.66 6.36
N ALA A 95 -13.79 -30.47 6.04
CA ALA A 95 -12.44 -30.07 6.37
C ALA A 95 -12.23 -29.92 7.88
N ALA A 96 -13.21 -29.36 8.61
CA ALA A 96 -13.14 -29.22 10.08
C ALA A 96 -13.06 -30.56 10.80
N ALA A 97 -13.70 -31.60 10.25
CA ALA A 97 -13.64 -32.96 10.80
C ALA A 97 -12.26 -33.64 10.64
N LYS A 98 -11.36 -33.07 9.81
CA LYS A 98 -10.00 -33.60 9.56
C LYS A 98 -8.93 -32.93 10.43
N ILE A 99 -9.29 -31.94 11.25
CA ILE A 99 -8.35 -31.29 12.17
C ILE A 99 -7.95 -32.30 13.24
N ASP A 100 -6.66 -32.42 13.48
CA ASP A 100 -6.08 -33.36 14.44
C ASP A 100 -6.48 -32.98 15.88
N GLU A 101 -7.24 -33.84 16.53
CA GLU A 101 -7.78 -33.63 17.87
C GLU A 101 -6.75 -33.76 19.00
N ASP A 102 -5.63 -34.43 18.73
CA ASP A 102 -4.55 -34.60 19.72
C ASP A 102 -3.67 -33.37 19.89
N ILE A 103 -3.74 -32.41 18.94
CA ILE A 103 -2.86 -31.23 18.89
C ILE A 103 -3.51 -29.99 19.49
N VAL A 104 -4.82 -29.84 19.34
CA VAL A 104 -5.54 -28.63 19.78
C VAL A 104 -6.47 -28.94 20.97
N PRO A 105 -6.79 -27.94 21.81
CA PRO A 105 -7.74 -28.17 22.89
C PRO A 105 -9.08 -28.66 22.37
N ALA A 106 -9.63 -29.71 23.03
CA ALA A 106 -10.92 -30.32 22.65
C ALA A 106 -12.07 -29.30 22.61
N GLU A 107 -12.05 -28.30 23.50
CA GLU A 107 -13.03 -27.21 23.53
C GLU A 107 -12.97 -26.32 22.27
N LEU A 108 -11.76 -26.00 21.78
CA LEU A 108 -11.58 -25.25 20.55
C LEU A 108 -12.09 -26.02 19.34
N LEU A 109 -11.69 -27.27 19.22
CA LEU A 109 -12.10 -28.13 18.12
C LEU A 109 -13.61 -28.39 18.15
N GLY A 110 -14.17 -28.71 19.32
CA GLY A 110 -15.61 -28.93 19.49
C GLY A 110 -16.43 -27.69 19.13
N ALA A 111 -15.97 -26.49 19.53
CA ALA A 111 -16.61 -25.23 19.14
C ALA A 111 -16.55 -24.98 17.63
N ALA A 112 -15.44 -25.31 16.97
CA ALA A 112 -15.29 -25.18 15.53
C ALA A 112 -16.24 -26.14 14.78
N GLN A 113 -16.27 -27.41 15.16
CA GLN A 113 -17.14 -28.42 14.56
C GLN A 113 -18.61 -28.08 14.75
N TRP A 114 -19.01 -27.74 15.97
CA TRP A 114 -20.38 -27.32 16.27
C TRP A 114 -20.82 -26.11 15.44
N SER A 115 -19.95 -25.12 15.28
CA SER A 115 -20.25 -23.94 14.47
C SER A 115 -20.54 -24.29 13.00
N TRP A 116 -19.85 -25.26 12.44
CA TRP A 116 -20.10 -25.75 11.08
C TRP A 116 -21.36 -26.59 10.98
N ASP A 117 -21.66 -27.44 11.97
CA ASP A 117 -22.91 -28.18 12.03
C ASP A 117 -24.10 -27.23 12.01
N GLU A 118 -24.07 -26.19 12.85
CA GLU A 118 -25.10 -25.15 12.90
C GLU A 118 -25.16 -24.36 11.58
N ALA A 119 -24.02 -23.99 11.00
CA ALA A 119 -23.97 -23.25 9.73
C ALA A 119 -24.60 -24.06 8.58
N CYS A 120 -24.35 -25.36 8.51
CA CYS A 120 -24.94 -26.25 7.50
C CYS A 120 -26.45 -26.43 7.73
N GLU A 121 -26.87 -26.75 8.96
CA GLU A 121 -28.30 -26.97 9.29
C GLU A 121 -29.15 -25.72 9.01
N LEU A 122 -28.74 -24.56 9.53
CA LEU A 122 -29.44 -23.32 9.34
C LEU A 122 -29.33 -22.81 7.90
N GLY A 123 -28.17 -23.04 7.26
CA GLY A 123 -27.93 -22.67 5.87
C GLY A 123 -28.82 -23.45 4.89
N GLU A 124 -29.04 -24.73 5.14
CA GLU A 124 -29.99 -25.55 4.37
C GLU A 124 -31.43 -25.03 4.52
N ARG A 125 -31.82 -24.66 5.73
CA ARG A 125 -33.19 -24.25 6.06
C ARG A 125 -33.52 -22.83 5.63
N TYR A 126 -32.59 -21.87 5.81
CA TYR A 126 -32.86 -20.43 5.63
C TYR A 126 -31.95 -19.75 4.61
N GLY A 127 -30.95 -20.48 4.05
CA GLY A 127 -29.87 -19.87 3.30
C GLY A 127 -28.90 -19.11 4.20
N VAL A 128 -28.00 -18.36 3.59
CA VAL A 128 -27.04 -17.46 4.28
C VAL A 128 -27.20 -16.03 3.79
N ARG A 129 -27.00 -15.07 4.70
CA ARG A 129 -27.11 -13.64 4.41
C ARG A 129 -25.97 -13.10 3.58
N ASN A 130 -24.81 -13.76 3.60
CA ASN A 130 -23.56 -13.33 2.98
C ASN A 130 -23.02 -14.44 2.09
N SER A 131 -22.74 -14.16 0.82
CA SER A 131 -22.15 -15.14 -0.10
C SER A 131 -20.69 -15.44 0.25
N GLN A 132 -20.00 -14.47 0.84
CA GLN A 132 -18.66 -14.61 1.39
C GLN A 132 -18.62 -13.99 2.78
N ALA A 133 -17.94 -14.63 3.73
CA ALA A 133 -17.85 -14.16 5.11
C ALA A 133 -16.42 -13.75 5.50
N THR A 134 -15.42 -14.55 5.15
CA THR A 134 -14.06 -14.42 5.70
C THR A 134 -12.99 -14.25 4.63
N VAL A 135 -11.95 -13.50 4.99
CA VAL A 135 -10.68 -13.33 4.28
C VAL A 135 -9.56 -13.27 5.32
N LEU A 136 -8.33 -13.56 4.93
CA LEU A 136 -7.16 -13.19 5.72
C LEU A 136 -6.46 -12.05 5.00
N ALA A 137 -6.78 -10.82 5.44
CA ALA A 137 -6.19 -9.60 4.94
C ALA A 137 -4.78 -9.39 5.51
N PRO A 138 -3.92 -8.57 4.87
CA PRO A 138 -2.57 -8.29 5.37
C PRO A 138 -2.54 -7.62 6.75
N THR A 139 -3.53 -6.78 7.06
CA THR A 139 -3.67 -6.03 8.33
C THR A 139 -2.44 -5.22 8.75
N GLY A 140 -1.64 -4.72 7.81
CA GLY A 140 -0.40 -3.99 8.10
C GLY A 140 -0.63 -2.79 9.02
N THR A 141 -1.31 -1.76 8.52
CA THR A 141 -1.58 -0.53 9.29
C THR A 141 -2.50 -0.78 10.49
N ILE A 142 -3.56 -1.53 10.30
CA ILE A 142 -4.52 -1.82 11.40
C ILE A 142 -3.91 -2.73 12.47
N GLY A 143 -3.03 -3.66 12.09
CA GLY A 143 -2.29 -4.50 13.02
C GLY A 143 -1.38 -3.66 13.93
N LEU A 144 -0.63 -2.71 13.34
CA LEU A 144 0.20 -1.78 14.11
C LEU A 144 -0.63 -0.89 15.05
N MET A 145 -1.81 -0.44 14.61
CA MET A 145 -2.73 0.34 15.44
C MET A 145 -3.26 -0.49 16.64
N MET A 146 -3.45 -1.79 16.46
CA MET A 146 -3.91 -2.71 17.50
C MET A 146 -2.77 -3.27 18.37
N ASP A 147 -1.56 -2.78 18.23
CA ASP A 147 -0.36 -3.26 18.94
C ASP A 147 -0.06 -4.76 18.70
N CYS A 148 -0.28 -5.23 17.47
CA CYS A 148 0.03 -6.60 17.10
C CYS A 148 1.52 -6.74 16.76
N ASP A 149 2.17 -7.77 17.29
CA ASP A 149 3.55 -8.11 16.92
C ASP A 149 3.65 -8.66 15.50
N THR A 150 2.63 -9.41 15.04
CA THR A 150 2.56 -9.94 13.67
C THR A 150 1.26 -9.54 12.96
N THR A 151 1.28 -9.49 11.64
CA THR A 151 0.16 -9.01 10.83
C THR A 151 -0.56 -10.18 10.16
N GLY A 152 -1.89 -10.15 10.14
CA GLY A 152 -2.71 -11.18 9.51
C GLY A 152 -2.31 -12.60 9.92
N VAL A 153 -2.08 -13.45 8.94
CA VAL A 153 -1.61 -14.83 9.06
C VAL A 153 -0.08 -14.94 9.02
N GLU A 154 0.61 -13.81 8.91
CA GLU A 154 2.07 -13.78 8.77
C GLU A 154 2.78 -14.24 10.06
N PRO A 155 3.95 -14.90 9.93
CA PRO A 155 4.89 -15.00 11.05
C PRO A 155 5.52 -13.64 11.30
N ASP A 156 6.39 -13.52 12.30
CA ASP A 156 7.15 -12.28 12.43
C ASP A 156 8.10 -12.08 11.24
N LEU A 157 8.27 -10.84 10.84
CA LEU A 157 9.22 -10.50 9.78
C LEU A 157 10.67 -10.69 10.26
N ALA A 158 10.95 -10.17 11.44
CA ALA A 158 12.20 -10.28 12.17
C ALA A 158 11.94 -10.00 13.66
N LEU A 159 12.68 -10.61 14.57
CA LEU A 159 12.52 -10.42 16.01
C LEU A 159 12.81 -8.98 16.46
N THR A 160 13.63 -8.26 15.70
CA THR A 160 13.89 -6.83 15.91
C THR A 160 13.49 -6.05 14.67
N LYS A 161 12.57 -5.11 14.84
CA LYS A 161 12.02 -4.27 13.76
C LYS A 161 12.65 -2.89 13.80
N ALA A 162 13.18 -2.43 12.68
CA ALA A 162 13.67 -1.07 12.51
C ALA A 162 12.53 -0.16 12.06
N LYS A 163 12.20 0.87 12.83
CA LYS A 163 11.21 1.88 12.46
C LYS A 163 11.91 3.21 12.24
N LYS A 164 11.81 3.74 11.01
CA LYS A 164 12.24 5.11 10.72
C LYS A 164 11.27 6.10 11.39
N LEU A 165 11.81 7.00 12.20
CA LEU A 165 11.04 8.03 12.89
C LEU A 165 10.82 9.24 11.97
N VAL A 166 9.66 9.88 12.13
CA VAL A 166 9.39 11.17 11.50
C VAL A 166 10.35 12.20 12.12
N GLY A 167 11.22 12.79 11.30
CA GLY A 167 12.29 13.70 11.79
C GLY A 167 13.70 13.11 11.75
N GLY A 168 13.84 11.89 11.25
CA GLY A 168 15.13 11.19 11.13
C GLY A 168 15.44 10.31 12.35
N GLY A 169 16.32 9.36 12.16
CA GLY A 169 16.66 8.33 13.16
C GLY A 169 15.90 7.02 12.96
N THR A 170 16.47 5.96 13.49
CA THR A 170 15.87 4.62 13.44
C THR A 170 15.73 4.11 14.87
N MET A 171 14.53 3.69 15.23
CA MET A 171 14.24 3.04 16.50
C MET A 171 14.12 1.54 16.25
N PHE A 172 14.79 0.74 17.09
CA PHE A 172 14.63 -0.71 17.08
C PHE A 172 13.62 -1.15 18.14
N ILE A 173 12.70 -2.01 17.75
CA ILE A 173 11.67 -2.56 18.63
C ILE A 173 11.86 -4.07 18.62
N VAL A 174 12.18 -4.65 19.77
CA VAL A 174 12.21 -6.10 19.98
C VAL A 174 10.78 -6.60 20.13
N ASN A 175 10.47 -7.75 19.55
CA ASN A 175 9.15 -8.38 19.65
C ASN A 175 8.80 -8.66 21.11
N GLN A 176 7.67 -8.10 21.57
CA GLN A 176 7.22 -8.17 22.96
C GLN A 176 6.69 -9.56 23.35
N THR A 177 6.45 -10.44 22.38
CA THR A 177 6.00 -11.82 22.64
C THR A 177 7.13 -12.74 23.10
N ILE A 178 8.40 -12.42 22.83
CA ILE A 178 9.56 -13.26 23.15
C ILE A 178 9.62 -13.66 24.63
N PRO A 179 9.55 -12.74 25.61
CA PRO A 179 9.60 -13.13 27.02
C PRO A 179 8.47 -14.10 27.42
N ARG A 180 7.27 -13.94 26.83
CA ARG A 180 6.13 -14.82 27.05
C ARG A 180 6.37 -16.22 26.49
N ALA A 181 6.92 -16.30 25.28
CA ALA A 181 7.29 -17.56 24.65
C ALA A 181 8.34 -18.33 25.46
N LEU A 182 9.38 -17.65 25.89
CA LEU A 182 10.44 -18.24 26.71
C LEU A 182 9.90 -18.78 28.05
N ARG A 183 9.00 -18.04 28.73
CA ARG A 183 8.33 -18.56 29.94
C ARG A 183 7.51 -19.81 29.63
N LYS A 184 6.80 -19.84 28.51
CA LYS A 184 6.01 -21.01 28.09
C LYS A 184 6.89 -22.22 27.83
N LEU A 185 8.10 -22.02 27.32
CA LEU A 185 9.11 -23.05 27.08
C LEU A 185 9.86 -23.48 28.36
N GLY A 186 9.61 -22.85 29.52
CA GLY A 186 10.17 -23.24 30.81
C GLY A 186 11.42 -22.48 31.24
N TYR A 187 11.80 -21.40 30.54
CA TYR A 187 12.92 -20.54 30.97
C TYR A 187 12.57 -19.71 32.20
N ARG A 188 13.55 -19.52 33.09
CA ARG A 188 13.45 -18.66 34.27
C ARG A 188 13.75 -17.22 33.93
N ASP A 189 13.23 -16.26 34.71
CA ASP A 189 13.40 -14.83 34.42
C ASP A 189 14.87 -14.39 34.18
N PRO A 190 15.91 -14.84 34.93
CA PRO A 190 17.29 -14.46 34.61
C PRO A 190 17.79 -14.95 33.24
N GLN A 191 17.30 -16.12 32.79
CA GLN A 191 17.65 -16.64 31.45
C GLN A 191 16.91 -15.85 30.36
N ILE A 192 15.67 -15.47 30.61
CA ILE A 192 14.87 -14.64 29.72
C ILE A 192 15.53 -13.28 29.54
N ASP A 193 15.95 -12.63 30.64
CA ASP A 193 16.62 -11.34 30.62
C ASP A 193 17.94 -11.41 29.83
N ALA A 194 18.71 -12.49 30.00
CA ALA A 194 19.95 -12.70 29.26
C ALA A 194 19.71 -12.86 27.75
N ILE A 195 18.70 -13.67 27.36
CA ILE A 195 18.33 -13.89 25.95
C ILE A 195 17.81 -12.60 25.32
N VAL A 196 16.92 -11.87 26.02
CA VAL A 196 16.35 -10.61 25.50
C VAL A 196 17.44 -9.54 25.35
N SER A 197 18.34 -9.42 26.32
CA SER A 197 19.49 -8.50 26.23
C SER A 197 20.40 -8.85 25.06
N TYR A 198 20.65 -10.14 24.83
CA TYR A 198 21.41 -10.60 23.67
C TYR A 198 20.74 -10.21 22.36
N ILE A 199 19.41 -10.40 22.23
CA ILE A 199 18.65 -10.00 21.05
C ILE A 199 18.71 -8.49 20.84
N ASP A 200 18.64 -7.70 21.92
CA ASP A 200 18.71 -6.24 21.82
C ASP A 200 20.09 -5.76 21.37
N GLU A 201 21.16 -6.43 21.78
CA GLU A 201 22.53 -6.11 21.37
C GLU A 201 22.85 -6.63 19.97
N HIS A 202 22.60 -7.91 19.69
CA HIS A 202 23.05 -8.61 18.48
C HIS A 202 22.00 -8.64 17.35
N LYS A 203 20.76 -8.24 17.63
CA LYS A 203 19.59 -8.23 16.70
C LYS A 203 19.23 -9.61 16.15
N THR A 204 19.70 -10.67 16.77
CA THR A 204 19.41 -12.08 16.47
C THR A 204 19.24 -12.87 17.75
N ILE A 205 18.50 -13.98 17.68
CA ILE A 205 18.40 -14.96 18.77
C ILE A 205 19.34 -16.15 18.55
N VAL A 206 19.91 -16.27 17.36
CA VAL A 206 20.86 -17.34 17.04
C VAL A 206 22.09 -17.18 17.90
N ASP A 207 22.54 -18.28 18.51
CA ASP A 207 23.65 -18.33 19.46
C ASP A 207 23.43 -17.53 20.77
N ALA A 208 22.18 -17.17 21.08
CA ALA A 208 21.88 -16.51 22.34
C ALA A 208 22.25 -17.41 23.54
N PRO A 209 22.95 -16.86 24.55
CA PRO A 209 23.32 -17.62 25.75
C PRO A 209 22.05 -18.14 26.43
N GLU A 210 22.15 -19.31 27.06
CA GLU A 210 21.04 -19.97 27.77
C GLU A 210 19.89 -20.48 26.90
N LEU A 211 19.88 -20.21 25.58
CA LEU A 211 18.85 -20.72 24.68
C LEU A 211 19.16 -22.18 24.28
N ASP A 212 18.20 -23.07 24.51
CA ASP A 212 18.24 -24.42 23.97
C ASP A 212 18.05 -24.37 22.43
N PRO A 213 19.01 -24.91 21.65
CA PRO A 213 18.90 -24.91 20.18
C PRO A 213 17.62 -25.58 19.65
N SER A 214 17.03 -26.52 20.38
CA SER A 214 15.78 -27.18 20.01
C SER A 214 14.56 -26.23 20.02
N HIS A 215 14.66 -25.10 20.72
CA HIS A 215 13.63 -24.07 20.77
C HIS A 215 13.78 -22.98 19.70
N LEU A 216 14.92 -22.96 18.98
CA LEU A 216 15.18 -21.96 17.94
C LEU A 216 14.07 -21.87 16.87
N PRO A 217 13.46 -22.98 16.41
CA PRO A 217 12.35 -22.92 15.43
C PRO A 217 11.11 -22.13 15.89
N VAL A 218 10.87 -21.98 17.20
CA VAL A 218 9.76 -21.19 17.74
C VAL A 218 9.91 -19.71 17.39
N PHE A 219 11.15 -19.25 17.28
CA PHE A 219 11.53 -17.86 17.00
C PHE A 219 11.91 -17.63 15.53
N ALA A 220 11.60 -18.58 14.65
CA ALA A 220 11.85 -18.42 13.22
C ALA A 220 10.97 -17.31 12.63
N CYS A 221 11.56 -16.48 11.76
CA CYS A 221 10.94 -15.33 11.15
C CYS A 221 10.84 -15.48 9.62
N SER A 222 10.16 -14.55 8.97
CA SER A 222 10.10 -14.54 7.50
C SER A 222 11.46 -14.24 6.86
N MET A 223 12.32 -13.49 7.56
CA MET A 223 13.62 -13.03 7.07
C MET A 223 14.65 -13.07 8.23
N GLY A 224 15.91 -12.87 7.92
CA GLY A 224 17.00 -12.79 8.90
C GLY A 224 17.81 -14.07 8.99
N ASP A 225 18.43 -14.30 10.17
CA ASP A 225 19.39 -15.39 10.38
C ASP A 225 18.73 -16.75 10.73
N ASN A 226 17.45 -16.71 11.11
CA ASN A 226 16.64 -17.88 11.40
C ASN A 226 15.34 -17.84 10.54
N PRO A 227 15.46 -17.96 9.21
CA PRO A 227 14.31 -17.80 8.32
C PRO A 227 13.47 -19.07 8.24
N ILE A 228 12.15 -18.88 8.13
CA ILE A 228 11.22 -19.93 7.76
C ILE A 228 11.45 -20.28 6.29
N HIS A 229 11.57 -21.57 5.99
CA HIS A 229 11.64 -22.03 4.60
C HIS A 229 10.38 -21.59 3.81
N TYR A 230 10.54 -21.21 2.54
CA TYR A 230 9.41 -20.67 1.76
C TYR A 230 8.22 -21.62 1.68
N MET A 231 8.45 -22.94 1.67
CA MET A 231 7.37 -23.93 1.73
C MET A 231 6.61 -23.93 3.06
N GLY A 232 7.22 -23.48 4.16
CA GLY A 232 6.53 -23.29 5.44
C GLY A 232 5.43 -22.23 5.35
N HIS A 233 5.66 -21.18 4.55
CA HIS A 233 4.64 -20.17 4.25
C HIS A 233 3.49 -20.76 3.43
N VAL A 234 3.80 -21.55 2.39
CA VAL A 234 2.82 -22.19 1.50
C VAL A 234 1.98 -23.20 2.28
N THR A 235 2.61 -24.07 3.09
CA THR A 235 1.91 -25.08 3.88
C THR A 235 1.03 -24.51 4.97
N MET A 236 1.43 -23.37 5.59
CA MET A 236 0.55 -22.65 6.52
C MET A 236 -0.69 -22.11 5.80
N MET A 237 -0.53 -21.50 4.63
CA MET A 237 -1.67 -21.07 3.82
C MET A 237 -2.59 -22.24 3.46
N ALA A 238 -2.02 -23.37 3.06
CA ALA A 238 -2.76 -24.58 2.73
C ALA A 238 -3.56 -25.13 3.91
N ALA A 239 -3.02 -25.02 5.12
CA ALA A 239 -3.72 -25.45 6.33
C ALA A 239 -4.97 -24.63 6.66
N VAL A 240 -4.95 -23.33 6.37
CA VAL A 240 -6.08 -22.42 6.68
C VAL A 240 -7.02 -22.19 5.49
N GLN A 241 -6.57 -22.40 4.26
CA GLN A 241 -7.38 -22.16 3.04
C GLN A 241 -8.72 -22.92 3.02
N PRO A 242 -8.80 -24.20 3.47
CA PRO A 242 -10.07 -24.94 3.50
C PRO A 242 -11.16 -24.28 4.34
N PHE A 243 -10.83 -23.34 5.20
CA PHE A 243 -11.76 -22.64 6.10
C PHE A 243 -12.02 -21.20 5.70
N ILE A 244 -11.34 -20.64 4.69
CA ILE A 244 -11.51 -19.26 4.25
C ILE A 244 -12.41 -19.21 3.03
N SER A 245 -13.54 -18.51 3.14
CA SER A 245 -14.49 -18.37 2.03
C SER A 245 -13.97 -17.45 0.91
N GLY A 246 -13.22 -16.43 1.24
CA GLY A 246 -12.51 -15.56 0.31
C GLY A 246 -11.08 -16.03 0.03
N ALA A 247 -10.14 -15.10 0.02
CA ALA A 247 -8.73 -15.36 -0.23
C ALA A 247 -7.86 -15.06 1.00
N ILE A 248 -6.60 -15.50 0.93
CA ILE A 248 -5.56 -15.25 1.91
C ILE A 248 -4.53 -14.33 1.25
N SER A 249 -4.28 -13.18 1.88
CA SER A 249 -3.19 -12.31 1.49
C SER A 249 -2.00 -12.57 2.41
N LYS A 250 -1.04 -13.32 1.88
CA LYS A 250 0.20 -13.66 2.57
C LYS A 250 1.35 -13.64 1.59
N THR A 251 2.46 -13.06 2.02
CA THR A 251 3.71 -13.08 1.26
C THR A 251 4.47 -14.38 1.53
N VAL A 252 4.88 -15.05 0.46
CA VAL A 252 5.88 -16.10 0.50
C VAL A 252 7.24 -15.44 0.26
N ASN A 253 8.02 -15.30 1.30
CA ASN A 253 9.34 -14.72 1.22
C ASN A 253 10.33 -15.74 0.67
N LEU A 254 11.04 -15.35 -0.37
CA LEU A 254 12.03 -16.16 -1.06
C LEU A 254 13.41 -15.52 -0.87
N PRO A 255 14.45 -16.30 -0.54
CA PRO A 255 15.81 -15.77 -0.49
C PRO A 255 16.31 -15.32 -1.88
N GLU A 256 17.40 -14.58 -1.91
CA GLU A 256 17.96 -14.01 -3.15
C GLU A 256 18.43 -15.08 -4.14
N GLU A 257 18.86 -16.23 -3.63
CA GLU A 257 19.46 -17.32 -4.39
C GLU A 257 18.45 -18.20 -5.13
N VAL A 258 17.13 -18.01 -4.90
CA VAL A 258 16.10 -18.84 -5.55
C VAL A 258 16.13 -18.69 -7.07
N THR A 259 15.96 -19.81 -7.72
CA THR A 259 15.93 -19.92 -9.17
C THR A 259 14.52 -19.72 -9.74
N VAL A 260 14.40 -19.68 -11.07
CA VAL A 260 13.10 -19.65 -11.76
C VAL A 260 12.33 -20.95 -11.50
N GLU A 261 13.04 -22.07 -11.43
CA GLU A 261 12.47 -23.40 -11.16
C GLU A 261 11.87 -23.48 -9.74
N ASP A 262 12.50 -22.83 -8.74
CA ASP A 262 11.94 -22.72 -7.39
C ASP A 262 10.63 -21.93 -7.38
N VAL A 263 10.58 -20.83 -8.13
CA VAL A 263 9.36 -20.03 -8.28
C VAL A 263 8.25 -20.82 -8.96
N GLU A 264 8.57 -21.57 -10.03
CA GLU A 264 7.64 -22.48 -10.70
C GLU A 264 7.13 -23.54 -9.74
N HIS A 265 8.02 -24.17 -8.97
CA HIS A 265 7.69 -25.15 -7.95
C HIS A 265 6.70 -24.60 -6.91
N VAL A 266 6.95 -23.39 -6.39
CA VAL A 266 6.03 -22.73 -5.45
C VAL A 266 4.65 -22.55 -6.04
N HIS A 267 4.54 -22.10 -7.30
CA HIS A 267 3.24 -21.93 -7.96
C HIS A 267 2.51 -23.27 -8.16
N LEU A 268 3.22 -24.30 -8.63
CA LEU A 268 2.65 -25.63 -8.83
C LEU A 268 2.18 -26.26 -7.51
N GLU A 269 3.00 -26.22 -6.47
CA GLU A 269 2.64 -26.76 -5.16
C GLU A 269 1.49 -25.95 -4.53
N SER A 270 1.47 -24.63 -4.66
CA SER A 270 0.35 -23.81 -4.20
C SER A 270 -0.97 -24.22 -4.86
N TRP A 271 -0.94 -24.50 -6.16
CA TRP A 271 -2.10 -25.00 -6.90
C TRP A 271 -2.51 -26.40 -6.44
N ARG A 272 -1.55 -27.34 -6.29
CA ARG A 272 -1.80 -28.71 -5.80
C ARG A 272 -2.42 -28.73 -4.42
N LEU A 273 -1.99 -27.81 -3.56
CA LEU A 273 -2.50 -27.64 -2.19
C LEU A 273 -3.84 -26.87 -2.13
N GLY A 274 -4.38 -26.44 -3.27
CA GLY A 274 -5.68 -25.80 -3.36
C GLY A 274 -5.71 -24.33 -2.93
N LEU A 275 -4.57 -23.65 -2.97
CA LEU A 275 -4.52 -22.21 -2.67
C LEU A 275 -5.20 -21.41 -3.78
N LYS A 276 -6.02 -20.42 -3.40
CA LYS A 276 -6.72 -19.53 -4.32
C LYS A 276 -5.82 -18.42 -4.87
N ALA A 277 -4.79 -18.05 -4.13
CA ALA A 277 -3.82 -17.03 -4.49
C ALA A 277 -2.49 -17.28 -3.78
N VAL A 278 -1.39 -16.86 -4.41
CA VAL A 278 -0.05 -16.82 -3.83
C VAL A 278 0.63 -15.53 -4.24
N ALA A 279 1.29 -14.86 -3.29
CA ALA A 279 2.09 -13.68 -3.53
C ALA A 279 3.54 -13.98 -3.14
N LEU A 280 4.48 -13.72 -4.05
CA LEU A 280 5.89 -13.99 -3.86
C LEU A 280 6.66 -12.68 -3.66
N TYR A 281 7.63 -12.72 -2.77
CA TYR A 281 8.61 -11.66 -2.60
C TYR A 281 10.01 -12.26 -2.53
N ARG A 282 10.80 -12.08 -3.59
CA ARG A 282 12.22 -12.47 -3.59
C ARG A 282 13.04 -11.34 -3.00
N ASP A 283 13.91 -11.68 -2.06
CA ASP A 283 14.82 -10.71 -1.46
C ASP A 283 15.69 -10.05 -2.54
N ASN A 284 16.03 -8.77 -2.33
CA ASN A 284 16.88 -7.97 -3.24
C ASN A 284 16.36 -7.82 -4.69
N CYS A 285 15.05 -7.99 -4.94
CA CYS A 285 14.47 -7.84 -6.28
C CYS A 285 14.03 -6.40 -6.62
N LYS A 286 14.12 -5.46 -5.68
CA LYS A 286 13.71 -4.05 -5.87
C LYS A 286 14.82 -3.10 -5.42
N VAL A 287 14.97 -1.99 -6.13
CA VAL A 287 15.95 -0.93 -5.84
C VAL A 287 15.75 -0.30 -4.44
N ALA A 288 14.50 -0.21 -3.98
CA ALA A 288 14.17 0.22 -2.62
C ALA A 288 13.29 -0.83 -1.96
N GLN A 289 13.83 -1.53 -0.96
CA GLN A 289 13.07 -2.47 -0.16
C GLN A 289 12.33 -1.73 0.96
N PRO A 290 11.02 -1.88 1.09
CA PRO A 290 10.24 -1.22 2.14
C PRO A 290 10.58 -1.74 3.55
N LEU A 291 11.09 -2.97 3.66
CA LEU A 291 11.51 -3.63 4.89
C LEU A 291 12.86 -4.34 4.64
N SER A 292 13.86 -4.06 5.47
CA SER A 292 15.17 -4.69 5.40
C SER A 292 15.64 -5.12 6.79
N THR A 293 16.41 -6.18 6.86
CA THR A 293 17.16 -6.56 8.06
C THR A 293 18.50 -5.83 8.09
N GLN A 294 19.06 -5.61 9.28
CA GLN A 294 20.22 -4.71 9.50
C GLN A 294 21.50 -5.12 8.75
N LYS A 295 21.71 -6.39 8.41
CA LYS A 295 22.92 -6.86 7.70
C LYS A 295 23.09 -6.25 6.29
N LYS A 296 22.03 -5.79 5.63
CA LYS A 296 22.07 -5.21 4.27
C LYS A 296 22.18 -3.68 4.24
N ALA A 297 22.02 -3.01 5.37
CA ALA A 297 22.22 -1.56 5.43
C ALA A 297 23.71 -1.16 5.41
N SER A 298 24.60 -2.08 5.79
CA SER A 298 26.07 -1.87 5.74
C SER A 298 26.67 -2.17 4.37
N ASP A 299 26.02 -3.01 3.54
CA ASP A 299 26.56 -3.45 2.24
C ASP A 299 26.24 -2.48 1.08
N LEU A 300 25.48 -1.43 1.33
CA LEU A 300 25.14 -0.38 0.34
C LEU A 300 26.23 0.70 0.19
N VAL A 301 27.39 0.56 0.81
CA VAL A 301 28.48 1.57 0.78
C VAL A 301 29.68 1.15 -0.07
N ASP A 302 29.76 -0.06 -0.61
CA ASP A 302 30.90 -0.46 -1.42
C ASP A 302 30.56 -0.66 -2.91
N GLY A 303 30.93 0.37 -3.70
CA GLY A 303 31.20 0.25 -5.14
C GLY A 303 32.60 -0.36 -5.38
N PRO A 304 32.88 -1.00 -6.53
CA PRO A 304 34.02 -1.89 -6.70
C PRO A 304 35.37 -1.17 -6.86
N GLY A 305 36.31 -1.55 -6.03
CA GLY A 305 37.75 -1.51 -6.33
C GLY A 305 38.64 -0.65 -5.46
N THR A 306 39.26 -1.22 -4.44
CA THR A 306 40.73 -1.15 -4.22
C THR A 306 41.14 -2.03 -3.02
N PRO A 307 42.39 -2.58 -2.99
CA PRO A 307 42.75 -3.70 -2.14
C PRO A 307 43.09 -3.29 -0.70
N ALA A 308 42.85 -4.25 0.19
CA ALA A 308 43.10 -4.18 1.62
C ALA A 308 44.53 -3.77 1.99
N THR A 309 44.67 -2.72 2.78
CA THR A 309 45.83 -2.55 3.68
C THR A 309 45.48 -1.63 4.86
N MET A 310 45.74 -2.15 6.05
CA MET A 310 45.79 -1.48 7.36
C MET A 310 44.55 -0.82 7.93
N VAL A 311 43.92 -1.52 8.87
CA VAL A 311 42.93 -0.98 9.81
C VAL A 311 43.65 -0.14 10.86
N GLU A 312 43.66 1.17 10.69
CA GLU A 312 43.81 2.13 11.77
C GLU A 312 42.44 2.46 12.34
N ARG A 313 42.26 2.25 13.62
CA ARG A 313 41.02 2.59 14.35
C ARG A 313 40.85 4.11 14.34
N ILE A 314 40.06 4.62 13.44
CA ILE A 314 39.54 5.99 13.54
C ILE A 314 38.25 5.91 14.38
N VAL A 315 38.30 6.50 15.56
CA VAL A 315 37.10 6.80 16.36
C VAL A 315 36.40 7.95 15.65
N GLU A 316 35.46 7.64 14.78
CA GLU A 316 34.60 8.64 14.20
C GLU A 316 33.62 9.12 15.27
N THR A 317 33.84 10.34 15.72
CA THR A 317 32.85 11.06 16.53
C THR A 317 31.68 11.42 15.60
N VAL A 318 30.59 10.65 15.68
CA VAL A 318 29.33 10.99 14.98
C VAL A 318 28.81 12.26 15.63
N ILE A 319 29.07 13.39 14.99
CA ILE A 319 28.42 14.67 15.34
C ILE A 319 26.97 14.54 14.84
N VAL A 320 26.04 14.24 15.74
CA VAL A 320 24.62 14.36 15.48
C VAL A 320 24.34 15.86 15.35
N GLN A 321 24.30 16.36 14.11
CA GLN A 321 23.80 17.70 13.85
C GLN A 321 22.27 17.66 14.01
N GLU A 322 21.79 18.16 15.14
CA GLU A 322 20.37 18.52 15.24
C GLU A 322 20.08 19.55 14.13
N PRO A 323 18.98 19.41 13.37
CA PRO A 323 18.63 20.36 12.33
C PRO A 323 18.38 21.74 12.98
N VAL A 324 19.34 22.65 12.80
CA VAL A 324 19.27 24.02 13.34
C VAL A 324 18.55 24.90 12.32
N ARG A 325 17.50 25.58 12.76
CA ARG A 325 16.75 26.50 11.92
C ARG A 325 17.63 27.67 11.46
N GLN A 326 17.89 27.75 10.17
CA GLN A 326 18.53 28.91 9.53
C GLN A 326 17.46 29.95 9.20
N LYS A 327 17.32 30.97 10.07
CA LYS A 327 16.39 32.08 9.79
C LYS A 327 17.00 32.99 8.72
N LEU A 328 16.15 33.49 7.81
CA LEU A 328 16.57 34.49 6.85
C LEU A 328 16.97 35.81 7.52
N PRO A 329 17.89 36.59 6.91
CA PRO A 329 18.21 37.96 7.36
C PRO A 329 16.97 38.84 7.39
N ARG A 330 16.99 39.88 8.24
CA ARG A 330 15.88 40.86 8.30
C ARG A 330 15.65 41.56 6.97
N THR A 331 16.73 41.92 6.27
CA THR A 331 16.70 42.46 4.91
C THR A 331 17.18 41.33 3.98
N ARG A 332 16.38 40.94 2.99
CA ARG A 332 16.66 39.84 2.09
C ARG A 332 16.04 40.07 0.73
N ASN A 333 16.59 39.45 -0.28
CA ASN A 333 16.00 39.43 -1.60
C ASN A 333 14.72 38.57 -1.62
N ALA A 334 13.75 38.96 -2.43
CA ALA A 334 12.55 38.18 -2.62
C ALA A 334 12.06 38.32 -4.06
N LYS A 335 11.59 37.20 -4.62
CA LYS A 335 10.91 37.16 -5.91
C LYS A 335 9.42 37.04 -5.70
N THR A 336 8.65 37.89 -6.37
CA THR A 336 7.19 37.81 -6.36
C THR A 336 6.68 37.58 -7.78
N PHE A 337 5.84 36.62 -7.95
CA PHE A 337 5.12 36.36 -9.20
C PHE A 337 3.63 36.26 -8.96
N SER A 338 2.84 36.82 -9.91
CA SER A 338 1.41 36.63 -9.97
C SER A 338 1.09 35.31 -10.68
N PHE A 339 -0.03 34.71 -10.37
CA PHE A 339 -0.51 33.53 -11.07
C PHE A 339 -2.02 33.54 -11.22
N ARG A 340 -2.50 32.81 -12.23
CA ARG A 340 -3.88 32.46 -12.40
C ARG A 340 -3.99 30.97 -12.77
N VAL A 341 -4.79 30.24 -12.00
CA VAL A 341 -5.16 28.84 -12.29
C VAL A 341 -6.68 28.79 -12.36
N ALA A 342 -7.22 28.56 -13.54
CA ALA A 342 -8.65 28.70 -13.84
C ALA A 342 -9.17 30.09 -13.38
N ASP A 343 -10.14 30.14 -12.47
CA ASP A 343 -10.73 31.38 -11.92
C ASP A 343 -9.99 31.90 -10.65
N CYS A 344 -9.01 31.17 -10.15
CA CYS A 344 -8.24 31.56 -8.97
C CYS A 344 -6.99 32.34 -9.38
N HIS A 345 -6.81 33.51 -8.80
CA HIS A 345 -5.61 34.34 -8.99
C HIS A 345 -5.01 34.72 -7.65
N GLY A 346 -3.71 34.95 -7.65
CA GLY A 346 -2.97 35.31 -6.44
C GLY A 346 -1.53 35.66 -6.71
N TYR A 347 -0.77 35.79 -5.62
CA TYR A 347 0.65 36.11 -5.64
C TYR A 347 1.42 35.11 -4.77
N VAL A 348 2.60 34.73 -5.23
CA VAL A 348 3.59 33.99 -4.44
C VAL A 348 4.81 34.87 -4.27
N THR A 349 5.25 35.06 -3.03
CA THR A 349 6.51 35.73 -2.72
C THR A 349 7.45 34.73 -2.08
N ILE A 350 8.65 34.56 -2.63
CA ILE A 350 9.70 33.70 -2.13
C ILE A 350 10.85 34.55 -1.63
N GLY A 351 11.14 34.45 -0.34
CA GLY A 351 12.33 35.07 0.25
C GLY A 351 13.54 34.15 0.07
N GLU A 352 14.66 34.74 -0.35
CA GLU A 352 15.88 34.03 -0.71
C GLU A 352 16.98 34.29 0.32
N TYR A 353 17.83 33.28 0.54
CA TYR A 353 19.12 33.46 1.19
C TYR A 353 20.10 34.18 0.27
N ASP A 354 21.23 34.65 0.80
CA ASP A 354 22.26 35.37 0.04
C ASP A 354 22.87 34.47 -1.07
N ASP A 355 22.77 33.15 -0.95
CA ASP A 355 23.20 32.16 -1.95
C ASP A 355 22.13 31.86 -3.02
N GLY A 356 20.98 32.52 -2.98
CA GLY A 356 19.88 32.36 -3.93
C GLY A 356 18.95 31.20 -3.65
N ARG A 357 19.16 30.41 -2.58
CA ARG A 357 18.23 29.34 -2.20
C ARG A 357 16.94 29.91 -1.61
N PRO A 358 15.76 29.29 -1.90
CA PRO A 358 14.51 29.67 -1.28
C PRO A 358 14.50 29.32 0.22
N GLY A 359 14.05 30.22 1.08
CA GLY A 359 14.02 30.01 2.53
C GLY A 359 12.67 30.32 3.17
N GLU A 360 11.80 31.04 2.47
CA GLU A 360 10.43 31.29 2.94
C GLU A 360 9.49 31.54 1.76
N MET A 361 8.22 31.26 1.99
CA MET A 361 7.15 31.44 1.01
C MET A 361 5.98 32.16 1.66
N PHE A 362 5.40 33.11 0.93
CA PHE A 362 4.14 33.77 1.26
C PHE A 362 3.17 33.59 0.11
N LEU A 363 1.93 33.22 0.43
CA LEU A 363 0.87 32.98 -0.54
C LEU A 363 -0.27 33.96 -0.28
N GLN A 364 -0.64 34.72 -1.28
CA GLN A 364 -1.85 35.57 -1.25
C GLN A 364 -2.84 35.02 -2.26
N VAL A 365 -3.83 34.26 -1.79
CA VAL A 365 -4.89 33.65 -2.59
C VAL A 365 -6.23 34.11 -2.03
N ALA A 366 -7.16 34.51 -2.88
CA ALA A 366 -8.50 34.96 -2.50
C ALA A 366 -8.55 36.24 -1.63
N LYS A 367 -9.77 36.61 -1.19
CA LYS A 367 -9.93 37.76 -0.29
C LYS A 367 -9.39 37.43 1.09
N GLY A 368 -8.60 38.37 1.67
CA GLY A 368 -8.09 38.25 3.03
C GLY A 368 -9.21 37.92 4.04
N GLY A 369 -8.92 37.06 5.00
CA GLY A 369 -9.87 36.61 6.03
C GLY A 369 -10.77 35.46 5.65
N SER A 370 -10.65 34.88 4.44
CA SER A 370 -11.35 33.65 4.08
C SER A 370 -10.68 32.41 4.67
N THR A 371 -11.43 31.34 4.88
CA THR A 371 -10.88 30.04 5.34
C THR A 371 -9.77 29.54 4.42
N LEU A 372 -9.95 29.72 3.10
CA LEU A 372 -8.94 29.33 2.12
C LEU A 372 -7.64 30.14 2.30
N ALA A 373 -7.73 31.45 2.48
CA ALA A 373 -6.55 32.30 2.74
C ALA A 373 -5.81 31.82 4.00
N GLY A 374 -6.53 31.54 5.09
CA GLY A 374 -5.92 31.05 6.33
C GLY A 374 -5.23 29.69 6.20
N ILE A 375 -5.81 28.76 5.45
CA ILE A 375 -5.19 27.46 5.16
C ILE A 375 -3.93 27.64 4.30
N MET A 376 -3.99 28.47 3.28
CA MET A 376 -2.83 28.75 2.42
C MET A 376 -1.71 29.48 3.15
N ASP A 377 -2.03 30.36 4.09
CA ASP A 377 -1.04 30.98 4.98
C ASP A 377 -0.37 29.94 5.88
N ALA A 378 -1.15 29.06 6.53
CA ALA A 378 -0.60 27.98 7.36
C ALA A 378 0.28 27.03 6.56
N PHE A 379 -0.12 26.70 5.33
CA PHE A 379 0.65 25.89 4.40
C PHE A 379 1.98 26.57 4.03
N ALA A 380 1.95 27.86 3.67
CA ALA A 380 3.14 28.65 3.35
C ALA A 380 4.12 28.73 4.52
N ILE A 381 3.61 28.90 5.74
CA ILE A 381 4.41 28.88 6.97
C ILE A 381 5.08 27.50 7.15
N THR A 382 4.35 26.41 6.93
CA THR A 382 4.88 25.03 7.06
C THR A 382 6.02 24.77 6.08
N VAL A 383 5.86 25.15 4.81
CA VAL A 383 6.90 25.03 3.78
C VAL A 383 8.11 25.88 4.13
N SER A 384 7.89 27.13 4.55
CA SER A 384 8.96 28.05 4.99
C SER A 384 9.78 27.46 6.14
N HIS A 385 9.11 26.88 7.14
CA HIS A 385 9.80 26.22 8.25
C HIS A 385 10.62 25.02 7.76
N GLY A 386 10.07 24.16 6.90
CA GLY A 386 10.81 23.04 6.34
C GLY A 386 12.07 23.48 5.58
N LEU A 387 11.97 24.48 4.70
CA LEU A 387 13.12 25.05 4.00
C LEU A 387 14.17 25.59 4.96
N GLN A 388 13.76 26.30 6.02
CA GLN A 388 14.66 26.84 7.03
C GLN A 388 15.32 25.78 7.92
N TYR A 389 14.74 24.60 8.05
CA TYR A 389 15.33 23.43 8.70
C TYR A 389 16.13 22.54 7.75
N GLY A 390 16.34 22.98 6.50
CA GLY A 390 17.20 22.29 5.54
C GLY A 390 16.50 21.19 4.74
N VAL A 391 15.17 21.13 4.75
CA VAL A 391 14.45 20.23 3.81
C VAL A 391 14.69 20.74 2.40
N PRO A 392 15.23 19.91 1.48
CA PRO A 392 15.51 20.33 0.12
C PRO A 392 14.22 20.65 -0.64
N LEU A 393 14.26 21.65 -1.53
CA LEU A 393 13.11 22.04 -2.36
C LEU A 393 12.57 20.87 -3.17
N GLU A 394 13.46 20.00 -3.64
CA GLU A 394 13.13 18.78 -4.41
C GLU A 394 12.10 17.91 -3.68
N ALA A 395 12.23 17.76 -2.35
CA ALA A 395 11.30 16.96 -1.56
C ALA A 395 9.88 17.54 -1.58
N PHE A 396 9.75 18.86 -1.56
CA PHE A 396 8.44 19.52 -1.68
C PHE A 396 7.89 19.42 -3.10
N VAL A 397 8.74 19.59 -4.11
CA VAL A 397 8.33 19.48 -5.52
C VAL A 397 7.82 18.06 -5.82
N ASP A 398 8.53 17.03 -5.39
CA ASP A 398 8.12 15.63 -5.56
C ASP A 398 6.78 15.33 -4.88
N MET A 399 6.60 15.86 -3.67
CA MET A 399 5.38 15.62 -2.88
C MET A 399 4.15 16.34 -3.43
N PHE A 400 4.31 17.59 -3.91
CA PHE A 400 3.20 18.48 -4.21
C PHE A 400 2.90 18.65 -5.70
N SER A 401 3.82 18.30 -6.60
CA SER A 401 3.54 18.24 -8.02
C SER A 401 2.52 17.15 -8.34
N ASN A 402 1.68 17.42 -9.35
CA ASN A 402 0.60 16.53 -9.79
C ASN A 402 -0.51 16.26 -8.75
N MET A 403 -0.56 16.97 -7.62
CA MET A 403 -1.73 16.95 -6.75
C MET A 403 -2.97 17.47 -7.48
N ARG A 404 -4.11 16.78 -7.33
CA ARG A 404 -5.34 17.10 -8.06
C ARG A 404 -6.45 17.53 -7.12
N PHE A 405 -6.84 18.79 -7.21
CA PHE A 405 -8.02 19.37 -6.56
C PHE A 405 -8.33 20.73 -7.19
N GLU A 406 -9.55 21.22 -7.00
CA GLU A 406 -9.96 22.54 -7.51
C GLU A 406 -9.40 23.68 -6.64
N PRO A 407 -8.97 24.80 -7.25
CA PRO A 407 -9.04 25.11 -8.69
C PRO A 407 -7.94 24.43 -9.51
N ALA A 408 -8.33 23.87 -10.65
CA ALA A 408 -7.48 23.21 -11.62
C ALA A 408 -7.82 23.67 -13.03
N GLY A 409 -6.86 23.72 -13.95
CA GLY A 409 -7.12 24.10 -15.34
C GLY A 409 -6.00 24.89 -16.00
N MET A 410 -6.37 25.72 -16.95
CA MET A 410 -5.43 26.57 -17.69
C MET A 410 -4.85 27.66 -16.78
N THR A 411 -3.57 27.95 -16.99
CA THR A 411 -2.84 29.02 -16.31
C THR A 411 -2.49 30.13 -17.30
N ASP A 412 -2.11 31.29 -16.79
CA ASP A 412 -1.55 32.40 -17.57
C ASP A 412 -0.03 32.34 -17.69
N ASP A 413 0.62 31.33 -17.09
CA ASP A 413 2.07 31.13 -17.18
C ASP A 413 2.44 30.50 -18.54
N PRO A 414 3.38 31.12 -19.30
CA PRO A 414 3.80 30.61 -20.60
C PRO A 414 4.49 29.24 -20.51
N ASP A 415 5.14 28.92 -19.40
CA ASP A 415 5.89 27.70 -19.19
C ASP A 415 5.05 26.55 -18.62
N ILE A 416 3.99 26.87 -17.88
CA ILE A 416 3.11 25.89 -17.22
C ILE A 416 1.67 26.16 -17.65
N ARG A 417 1.29 25.72 -18.84
CA ARG A 417 -0.01 26.01 -19.46
C ARG A 417 -1.21 25.41 -18.74
N ILE A 418 -1.03 24.30 -18.06
CA ILE A 418 -2.09 23.55 -17.36
C ILE A 418 -1.56 23.07 -16.02
N ALA A 419 -2.32 23.32 -14.97
CA ALA A 419 -2.07 22.80 -13.62
C ALA A 419 -3.23 21.94 -13.13
N THR A 420 -2.91 20.88 -12.39
CA THR A 420 -3.90 19.95 -11.81
C THR A 420 -4.43 20.43 -10.47
N SER A 421 -3.79 21.43 -9.87
CA SER A 421 -4.26 22.20 -8.72
C SER A 421 -3.42 23.49 -8.58
N LEU A 422 -3.86 24.37 -7.70
CA LEU A 422 -3.08 25.55 -7.31
C LEU A 422 -1.70 25.14 -6.74
N VAL A 423 -1.65 24.14 -5.91
CA VAL A 423 -0.40 23.66 -5.29
C VAL A 423 0.53 23.04 -6.33
N ASP A 424 0.00 22.23 -7.26
CA ASP A 424 0.76 21.71 -8.40
C ASP A 424 1.42 22.82 -9.22
N TYR A 425 0.67 23.90 -9.51
CA TYR A 425 1.20 25.06 -10.22
C TYR A 425 2.37 25.69 -9.46
N ILE A 426 2.17 26.00 -8.17
CA ILE A 426 3.17 26.67 -7.35
C ILE A 426 4.48 25.88 -7.31
N PHE A 427 4.42 24.58 -7.03
CA PHE A 427 5.64 23.78 -6.91
C PHE A 427 6.33 23.49 -8.24
N ARG A 428 5.59 23.38 -9.34
CA ARG A 428 6.19 23.36 -10.68
C ARG A 428 6.87 24.68 -11.02
N LYS A 429 6.28 25.81 -10.66
CA LYS A 429 6.90 27.13 -10.85
C LYS A 429 8.17 27.28 -10.02
N LEU A 430 8.14 26.86 -8.75
CA LEU A 430 9.33 26.86 -7.89
C LEU A 430 10.43 25.94 -8.45
N ALA A 431 10.06 24.78 -9.00
CA ALA A 431 11.05 23.91 -9.66
C ALA A 431 11.69 24.60 -10.86
N VAL A 432 10.92 25.27 -11.70
CA VAL A 432 11.45 26.00 -12.87
C VAL A 432 12.40 27.12 -12.45
N GLU A 433 12.09 27.82 -11.35
CA GLU A 433 12.89 28.97 -10.87
C GLU A 433 14.16 28.59 -10.10
N TYR A 434 14.15 27.46 -9.37
CA TYR A 434 15.19 27.15 -8.37
C TYR A 434 15.89 25.81 -8.56
N MET A 435 15.41 24.95 -9.46
CA MET A 435 16.01 23.63 -9.66
C MET A 435 16.73 23.53 -11.02
N PRO A 436 17.87 22.86 -11.09
CA PRO A 436 18.58 22.62 -12.33
C PRO A 436 17.78 21.68 -13.26
N LEU A 437 18.05 21.79 -14.58
CA LEU A 437 17.29 21.11 -15.62
C LEU A 437 17.28 19.59 -15.47
N ASP A 438 18.43 18.99 -15.18
CA ASP A 438 18.60 17.55 -14.99
C ASP A 438 17.68 16.97 -13.92
N LYS A 439 17.53 17.67 -12.78
CA LYS A 439 16.63 17.28 -11.71
C LYS A 439 15.16 17.47 -12.09
N ARG A 440 14.82 18.54 -12.80
CA ARG A 440 13.46 18.81 -13.25
C ARG A 440 13.01 17.83 -14.33
N GLU A 441 13.92 17.43 -15.22
CA GLU A 441 13.68 16.44 -16.26
C GLU A 441 13.34 15.07 -15.64
N ALA A 442 14.09 14.66 -14.61
CA ALA A 442 13.80 13.43 -13.88
C ALA A 442 12.41 13.42 -13.24
N MET A 443 11.87 14.60 -12.87
CA MET A 443 10.52 14.77 -12.31
C MET A 443 9.45 15.06 -13.38
N GLY A 444 9.83 15.12 -14.68
CA GLY A 444 8.92 15.44 -15.78
C GLY A 444 8.46 16.91 -15.81
N ILE A 445 9.19 17.82 -15.15
CA ILE A 445 8.87 19.25 -15.09
C ILE A 445 9.74 19.98 -16.09
N LEU A 446 9.21 20.19 -17.29
CA LEU A 446 9.87 20.89 -18.39
C LEU A 446 9.05 22.11 -18.81
N THR A 447 9.73 23.21 -19.12
CA THR A 447 9.11 24.38 -19.75
C THR A 447 8.67 24.08 -21.19
N VAL A 448 7.86 24.94 -21.76
CA VAL A 448 7.42 24.76 -23.17
C VAL A 448 8.63 24.78 -24.13
N GLY A 449 9.62 25.63 -23.89
CA GLY A 449 10.83 25.71 -24.67
C GLY A 449 11.71 24.44 -24.58
N GLU A 450 11.81 23.85 -23.39
CA GLU A 450 12.60 22.64 -23.13
C GLU A 450 11.94 21.36 -23.69
N ARG A 451 10.63 21.38 -23.93
CA ARG A 451 9.89 20.29 -24.58
C ARG A 451 10.01 20.26 -26.08
N MET A 452 10.48 21.36 -26.71
CA MET A 452 10.75 21.38 -28.11
C MET A 452 12.06 20.62 -28.35
N GLN A 453 11.97 19.40 -28.86
CA GLN A 453 13.14 18.68 -29.37
C GLN A 453 13.79 19.52 -30.48
N PRO A 454 15.13 19.61 -30.54
CA PRO A 454 15.80 20.19 -31.68
C PRO A 454 15.39 19.41 -32.94
N THR A 455 14.83 20.08 -33.92
CA THR A 455 14.55 19.53 -35.24
C THR A 455 15.83 18.94 -35.81
N LEU A 456 15.75 17.72 -36.31
CA LEU A 456 16.89 17.07 -37.00
C LEU A 456 17.48 18.03 -38.04
N PRO A 457 18.82 18.16 -38.17
CA PRO A 457 19.45 19.01 -39.17
C PRO A 457 18.96 18.64 -40.58
N GLY A 458 18.37 19.60 -41.30
CA GLY A 458 17.81 19.42 -42.65
C GLY A 458 16.29 19.55 -42.77
N VAL A 459 15.53 19.70 -41.65
CA VAL A 459 14.06 19.88 -41.70
C VAL A 459 13.68 21.36 -41.65
N GLU A 460 14.59 22.25 -41.25
CA GLU A 460 14.33 23.70 -41.19
C GLU A 460 14.15 24.37 -42.57
N GLU A 461 14.77 23.85 -43.64
CA GLU A 461 14.63 24.42 -44.98
C GLU A 461 13.27 24.13 -45.65
N GLN A 462 12.56 23.05 -45.25
CA GLN A 462 11.24 22.73 -45.82
C GLN A 462 10.07 23.42 -45.13
N ALA A 463 10.25 23.89 -43.90
CA ALA A 463 9.19 24.60 -43.14
C ALA A 463 9.12 26.10 -43.51
N ALA A 464 10.20 26.68 -44.06
CA ALA A 464 10.24 28.08 -44.47
C ALA A 464 9.60 28.33 -45.83
N GLU A 465 9.50 27.32 -46.69
CA GLU A 465 8.92 27.47 -48.06
C GLU A 465 7.39 27.30 -48.11
N THR A 466 6.76 26.80 -47.02
CA THR A 466 5.29 26.57 -46.99
C THR A 466 4.48 27.72 -46.38
N ASN A 467 5.12 28.82 -45.94
CA ASN A 467 4.42 29.92 -45.25
C ASN A 467 4.43 31.25 -46.02
N SER A 468 4.55 31.20 -47.36
CA SER A 468 4.32 32.37 -48.19
C SER A 468 2.97 32.30 -48.93
N GLY A 469 2.00 32.92 -48.33
CA GLY A 469 0.89 33.62 -48.95
C GLY A 469 -0.07 32.83 -49.82
N LYS A 470 -1.26 32.55 -49.25
CA LYS A 470 -2.53 32.77 -49.99
C LYS A 470 -3.63 33.02 -48.97
N GLU A 471 -4.06 34.26 -48.91
CA GLU A 471 -5.37 34.68 -48.44
C GLU A 471 -6.46 34.01 -49.27
N LEU A 472 -7.44 33.39 -48.64
CA LEU A 472 -8.69 32.98 -49.28
C LEU A 472 -9.83 33.85 -48.74
N PRO A 473 -10.77 34.28 -49.60
CA PRO A 473 -11.71 35.32 -49.29
C PRO A 473 -12.91 34.86 -48.44
N LEU A 474 -13.41 35.78 -47.63
CA LEU A 474 -14.71 35.71 -47.00
C LEU A 474 -15.81 35.53 -48.03
N ALA A 475 -16.71 34.59 -47.81
CA ALA A 475 -18.01 34.56 -48.48
C ALA A 475 -19.13 34.54 -47.44
N ASP A 476 -19.96 35.52 -47.58
CA ASP A 476 -21.17 35.91 -46.86
C ASP A 476 -22.36 34.94 -47.02
N GLN A 477 -23.25 35.04 -46.04
CA GLN A 477 -24.72 34.84 -46.12
C GLN A 477 -25.33 33.47 -45.85
N ALA A 478 -26.10 33.51 -44.77
CA ALA A 478 -27.22 32.61 -44.44
C ALA A 478 -28.39 32.71 -45.43
N PRO A 479 -29.35 31.80 -45.46
CA PRO A 479 -30.51 32.03 -44.56
C PRO A 479 -31.14 30.78 -43.88
N SER A 480 -31.93 31.10 -42.88
CA SER A 480 -32.72 30.28 -41.98
C SER A 480 -33.75 29.38 -42.66
N ALA A 481 -33.98 28.19 -42.10
CA ALA A 481 -35.31 27.56 -42.05
C ALA A 481 -35.46 26.70 -40.79
N ALA A 482 -36.47 27.00 -40.03
CA ALA A 482 -36.90 26.27 -38.85
C ALA A 482 -37.44 24.89 -39.20
N LEU A 483 -37.29 23.91 -38.27
CA LEU A 483 -38.31 22.95 -37.87
C LEU A 483 -37.79 21.92 -36.83
N ASN A 484 -38.45 21.99 -35.67
CA ASN A 484 -38.71 20.97 -34.63
C ASN A 484 -37.61 20.04 -34.04
N PRO A 485 -37.62 19.87 -32.73
CA PRO A 485 -36.54 19.19 -32.00
C PRO A 485 -36.75 17.68 -31.91
N ALA A 486 -35.72 16.92 -32.25
CA ALA A 486 -35.57 15.52 -31.88
C ALA A 486 -34.82 15.42 -30.55
N PRO A 487 -35.02 14.37 -29.73
CA PRO A 487 -34.46 14.26 -28.40
C PRO A 487 -32.93 14.09 -28.44
N PRO A 488 -32.22 14.54 -27.40
CA PRO A 488 -30.78 14.58 -27.42
C PRO A 488 -30.17 13.17 -27.36
N SER A 489 -29.44 12.81 -28.40
CA SER A 489 -28.52 11.69 -28.40
C SER A 489 -27.37 12.01 -27.47
N ARG A 490 -27.09 11.10 -26.51
CA ARG A 490 -25.93 11.13 -25.63
C ARG A 490 -24.64 11.25 -26.46
N PRO A 491 -23.70 12.14 -26.08
CA PRO A 491 -22.39 12.15 -26.70
C PRO A 491 -21.63 10.89 -26.26
N THR A 492 -21.24 10.09 -27.22
CA THR A 492 -20.24 9.06 -27.08
C THR A 492 -18.87 9.73 -26.92
N HIS A 493 -18.46 9.98 -25.69
CA HIS A 493 -17.08 10.29 -25.38
C HIS A 493 -16.24 9.01 -25.46
N THR A 494 -15.46 8.88 -26.49
CA THR A 494 -14.30 7.99 -26.50
C THR A 494 -13.22 8.62 -25.61
N PRO A 495 -12.88 8.04 -24.45
CA PRO A 495 -11.80 8.58 -23.63
C PRO A 495 -10.47 8.32 -24.32
N ARG A 496 -9.70 9.37 -24.59
CA ARG A 496 -8.29 9.25 -24.97
C ARG A 496 -7.52 8.82 -23.71
N SER A 497 -6.91 7.63 -23.73
CA SER A 497 -6.04 7.16 -22.66
C SER A 497 -4.87 8.14 -22.47
N ARG A 498 -4.63 8.54 -21.22
CA ARG A 498 -3.47 9.34 -20.83
C ARG A 498 -2.40 8.39 -20.29
N VAL A 499 -1.15 8.71 -20.54
CA VAL A 499 -0.01 7.99 -19.94
C VAL A 499 -0.14 8.11 -18.42
N GLY A 500 -0.33 6.96 -17.73
CA GLY A 500 -0.59 6.90 -16.29
C GLY A 500 -1.97 6.41 -15.89
N ASP A 501 -2.92 6.28 -16.82
CA ASP A 501 -4.23 5.70 -16.53
C ASP A 501 -4.11 4.17 -16.36
N VAL A 502 -4.63 3.66 -15.25
CA VAL A 502 -4.70 2.21 -15.01
C VAL A 502 -5.82 1.63 -15.87
N LEU A 503 -5.47 0.77 -16.81
CA LEU A 503 -6.44 0.09 -17.67
C LEU A 503 -7.00 -1.15 -16.97
N CYS A 504 -8.27 -1.40 -17.14
CA CYS A 504 -8.95 -2.59 -16.64
C CYS A 504 -8.44 -3.84 -17.37
N PRO A 505 -7.92 -4.86 -16.65
CA PRO A 505 -7.42 -6.08 -17.26
C PRO A 505 -8.53 -6.92 -17.91
N ASN A 506 -9.79 -6.66 -17.57
CA ASN A 506 -10.92 -7.44 -18.05
C ASN A 506 -11.60 -6.84 -19.31
N CYS A 507 -11.71 -5.51 -19.42
CA CYS A 507 -12.40 -4.87 -20.54
C CYS A 507 -11.57 -3.78 -21.23
N GLY A 508 -10.37 -3.44 -20.74
CA GLY A 508 -9.48 -2.44 -21.33
C GLY A 508 -9.90 -0.98 -21.08
N ASP A 509 -10.96 -0.72 -20.32
CA ASP A 509 -11.42 0.64 -20.01
C ASP A 509 -10.59 1.27 -18.87
N ILE A 510 -10.62 2.60 -18.78
CA ILE A 510 -9.85 3.33 -17.75
C ILE A 510 -10.48 3.12 -16.38
N MET A 511 -9.69 2.65 -15.43
CA MET A 511 -10.13 2.42 -14.05
C MET A 511 -10.14 3.73 -13.25
N GLN A 512 -11.13 3.91 -12.40
CA GLN A 512 -11.22 5.04 -11.47
C GLN A 512 -10.69 4.65 -10.10
N ARG A 513 -10.00 5.58 -9.45
CA ARG A 513 -9.46 5.34 -8.11
C ARG A 513 -10.58 5.28 -7.08
N ALA A 514 -10.60 4.22 -6.28
CA ALA A 514 -11.55 3.97 -5.21
C ALA A 514 -10.79 3.64 -3.91
N GLY A 515 -10.47 4.65 -3.13
CA GLY A 515 -9.58 4.50 -1.96
C GLY A 515 -8.15 4.17 -2.37
N SER A 516 -7.59 3.09 -1.84
CA SER A 516 -6.28 2.54 -2.24
C SER A 516 -6.32 1.69 -3.51
N CYS A 517 -7.50 1.37 -4.04
CA CYS A 517 -7.73 0.52 -5.21
C CYS A 517 -8.22 1.31 -6.43
N HIS A 518 -8.29 0.65 -7.59
CA HIS A 518 -8.96 1.17 -8.79
C HIS A 518 -10.16 0.30 -9.12
N ALA A 519 -11.25 0.92 -9.55
CA ALA A 519 -12.47 0.27 -9.99
C ALA A 519 -12.79 0.63 -11.45
N CYS A 520 -13.19 -0.36 -12.22
CA CYS A 520 -13.59 -0.14 -13.61
C CYS A 520 -15.07 0.27 -13.69
N PRO A 521 -15.39 1.46 -14.24
CA PRO A 521 -16.77 1.91 -14.36
C PRO A 521 -17.58 1.09 -15.37
N SER A 522 -16.93 0.44 -16.33
CA SER A 522 -17.60 -0.27 -17.42
C SER A 522 -17.96 -1.71 -17.10
N CYS A 523 -17.09 -2.45 -16.39
CA CYS A 523 -17.32 -3.87 -16.09
C CYS A 523 -17.36 -4.19 -14.59
N GLY A 524 -17.12 -3.23 -13.72
CA GLY A 524 -17.11 -3.41 -12.26
C GLY A 524 -15.86 -4.09 -11.68
N SER A 525 -14.87 -4.47 -12.51
CA SER A 525 -13.63 -5.07 -12.02
C SER A 525 -12.84 -4.11 -11.15
N THR A 526 -12.18 -4.62 -10.11
CA THR A 526 -11.33 -3.84 -9.21
C THR A 526 -9.88 -4.34 -9.28
N SER A 527 -8.92 -3.42 -9.15
CA SER A 527 -7.55 -3.80 -8.81
C SER A 527 -7.53 -4.21 -7.34
N GLY A 528 -6.96 -5.35 -7.00
CA GLY A 528 -6.88 -5.79 -5.61
C GLY A 528 -6.25 -4.73 -4.70
N CYS A 529 -6.75 -4.61 -3.48
CA CYS A 529 -6.09 -3.82 -2.43
C CYS A 529 -4.98 -4.67 -1.81
N SER A 530 -3.76 -4.20 -1.86
CA SER A 530 -2.64 -4.77 -1.09
C SER A 530 -2.59 -4.18 0.30
#